data_bfb9b4d126d167797e3e2fd4b88ce16e
#
_entry.id   bfb9b4d126d167797e3e2fd4b88ce16e
#
_cell.length_a   1.000
_cell.length_b   1.000
_cell.length_c   1.000
_cell.angle_alpha   90.00
_cell.angle_beta   90.00
_cell.angle_gamma   90.00
#
_symmetry.space_group_name_H-M   'P 1'
#
loop_
_entity.id
_entity.type
_entity.pdbx_description
1 polymer ?
#
loop_
_entity_poly.entity_id
_entity_poly.type
_entity_poly.pdbx_seq_one_letter_code
_entity_poly.pdbx_strand_id
1 'polypeptide(L)' 'MKLKNKTADEITLSLSQDELRSIANAVNEVCNGVHIADSEFATRLGIDRAELAAILGELSDYTKTPDDE' A
#
# COMPACT_ATOMS: atom_id res chain seq x y z
N MET A 1 -0.58 -12.47 7.37
CA MET A 1 -1.10 -11.18 7.88
C MET A 1 -1.91 -11.43 9.13
N LYS A 2 -1.66 -10.67 10.15
CA LYS A 2 -2.34 -10.91 11.43
C LYS A 2 -2.75 -9.59 12.05
N LEU A 3 -3.98 -9.52 12.55
CA LEU A 3 -4.46 -8.33 13.23
C LEU A 3 -3.86 -8.28 14.63
N LYS A 4 -3.18 -7.20 14.94
CA LYS A 4 -2.58 -7.02 16.25
C LYS A 4 -3.44 -6.15 17.14
N ASN A 5 -4.04 -5.11 16.59
CA ASN A 5 -4.85 -4.20 17.37
C ASN A 5 -5.82 -3.45 16.46
N LYS A 6 -6.95 -3.09 16.99
CA LYS A 6 -7.94 -2.34 16.22
C LYS A 6 -8.66 -1.37 17.13
N THR A 7 -8.68 -0.11 16.75
CA THR A 7 -9.44 0.92 17.43
C THR A 7 -10.36 1.57 16.42
N ALA A 8 -11.11 2.59 16.83
CA ALA A 8 -12.00 3.29 15.92
C ALA A 8 -11.21 3.98 14.81
N ASP A 9 -9.98 4.40 15.09
CA ASP A 9 -9.19 5.18 14.15
C ASP A 9 -8.02 4.44 13.52
N GLU A 10 -7.60 3.34 14.10
CA GLU A 10 -6.38 2.67 13.67
C GLU A 10 -6.51 1.17 13.64
N ILE A 11 -5.78 0.57 12.73
CA ILE A 11 -5.63 -0.88 12.70
C ILE A 11 -4.14 -1.16 12.63
N THR A 12 -3.66 -2.05 13.50
CA THR A 12 -2.26 -2.47 13.49
C THR A 12 -2.20 -3.93 13.03
N LEU A 13 -1.42 -4.17 12.00
CA LEU A 13 -1.28 -5.50 11.42
C LEU A 13 0.18 -5.91 11.43
N SER A 14 0.42 -7.22 11.54
CA SER A 14 1.74 -7.75 11.24
C SER A 14 1.67 -8.43 9.88
N LEU A 15 2.71 -8.24 9.07
CA LEU A 15 2.79 -8.77 7.72
C LEU A 15 4.12 -9.48 7.56
N SER A 16 4.13 -10.57 6.80
CA SER A 16 5.40 -11.15 6.40
C SER A 16 6.01 -10.24 5.33
N GLN A 17 7.30 -10.41 5.08
CA GLN A 17 7.95 -9.65 4.03
C GLN A 17 7.36 -9.94 2.67
N ASP A 18 7.01 -11.19 2.43
CA ASP A 18 6.39 -11.57 1.15
C ASP A 18 5.02 -10.91 0.99
N GLU A 19 4.24 -10.87 2.06
CA GLU A 19 2.95 -10.22 2.01
C GLU A 19 3.09 -8.73 1.73
N LEU A 20 4.04 -8.09 2.40
CA LEU A 20 4.24 -6.67 2.19
C LEU A 20 4.67 -6.39 0.75
N ARG A 21 5.60 -7.20 0.23
CA ARG A 21 6.08 -7.01 -1.14
C ARG A 21 4.94 -7.20 -2.14
N SER A 22 4.09 -8.19 -1.90
CA SER A 22 2.96 -8.43 -2.79
C SER A 22 2.00 -7.26 -2.80
N ILE A 23 1.73 -6.70 -1.62
CA ILE A 23 0.84 -5.54 -1.52
C ILE A 23 1.47 -4.34 -2.22
N ALA A 24 2.76 -4.10 -1.99
CA ALA A 24 3.44 -2.97 -2.63
C ALA A 24 3.43 -3.12 -4.15
N ASN A 25 3.63 -4.33 -4.64
CA ASN A 25 3.59 -4.58 -6.08
C ASN A 25 2.20 -4.32 -6.65
N ALA A 26 1.16 -4.73 -5.94
CA ALA A 26 -0.20 -4.51 -6.40
C ALA A 26 -0.52 -3.03 -6.45
N VAL A 27 -0.10 -2.28 -5.43
CA VAL A 27 -0.33 -0.84 -5.40
C VAL A 27 0.45 -0.16 -6.53
N ASN A 28 1.68 -0.62 -6.77
CA ASN A 28 2.47 -0.07 -7.86
C ASN A 28 1.80 -0.30 -9.21
N GLU A 29 1.23 -1.48 -9.41
CA GLU A 29 0.54 -1.79 -10.66
C GLU A 29 -0.65 -0.86 -10.87
N VAL A 30 -1.40 -0.61 -9.82
CA VAL A 30 -2.57 0.27 -9.90
C VAL A 30 -2.14 1.71 -10.19
N CYS A 31 -1.07 2.17 -9.55
CA CYS A 31 -0.61 3.55 -9.73
C CYS A 31 0.08 3.77 -11.06
N ASN A 32 0.85 2.79 -11.54
CA ASN A 32 1.76 3.00 -12.66
C ASN A 32 1.61 2.03 -13.80
N GLY A 33 1.04 0.87 -13.57
CA GLY A 33 1.03 -0.20 -14.56
C GLY A 33 -0.21 -0.24 -15.41
N VAL A 34 -1.38 0.03 -14.84
CA VAL A 34 -2.62 0.02 -15.59
C VAL A 34 -3.05 1.44 -15.89
N HIS A 35 -3.79 1.61 -16.97
CA HIS A 35 -4.22 2.95 -17.37
C HIS A 35 -5.62 3.22 -16.79
N ILE A 36 -5.66 4.07 -15.78
CA ILE A 36 -6.91 4.53 -15.19
C ILE A 36 -6.90 6.05 -15.29
N ALA A 37 -7.93 6.62 -15.89
CA ALA A 37 -8.01 8.08 -16.02
C ALA A 37 -8.08 8.71 -14.65
N ASP A 38 -7.44 9.87 -14.49
CA ASP A 38 -7.43 10.56 -13.20
C ASP A 38 -8.83 10.83 -12.68
N SER A 39 -9.75 11.16 -13.59
CA SER A 39 -11.12 11.45 -13.19
C SER A 39 -11.83 10.23 -12.61
N GLU A 40 -11.35 9.02 -12.92
CA GLU A 40 -11.95 7.79 -12.42
C GLU A 40 -11.19 7.18 -11.26
N PHE A 41 -9.95 7.60 -11.07
CA PHE A 41 -9.08 6.95 -10.09
C PHE A 41 -9.69 7.00 -8.69
N ALA A 42 -10.02 8.19 -8.23
CA ALA A 42 -10.57 8.34 -6.89
C ALA A 42 -11.94 7.67 -6.77
N THR A 43 -12.74 7.73 -7.83
CA THR A 43 -14.06 7.10 -7.81
C THR A 43 -13.96 5.58 -7.67
N ARG A 44 -13.02 4.98 -8.39
CA ARG A 44 -12.88 3.53 -8.40
C ARG A 44 -12.14 3.00 -7.19
N LEU A 45 -11.16 3.76 -6.70
CA LEU A 45 -10.30 3.28 -5.62
C LEU A 45 -10.57 3.93 -4.28
N GLY A 46 -11.35 5.01 -4.25
CA GLY A 46 -11.64 5.69 -3.00
C GLY A 46 -10.51 6.56 -2.48
N ILE A 47 -9.48 6.80 -3.31
CA ILE A 47 -8.32 7.57 -2.90
C ILE A 47 -7.70 8.17 -4.16
N ASP A 48 -7.16 9.38 -4.07
CA ASP A 48 -6.49 10.00 -5.20
C ASP A 48 -5.20 9.29 -5.54
N ARG A 49 -4.82 9.37 -6.83
CA ARG A 49 -3.57 8.75 -7.28
C ARG A 49 -2.37 9.29 -6.49
N ALA A 50 -2.33 10.60 -6.22
CA ALA A 50 -1.21 11.18 -5.48
C ALA A 50 -1.13 10.64 -4.06
N GLU A 51 -2.27 10.48 -3.41
CA GLU A 51 -2.31 9.95 -2.06
C GLU A 51 -1.89 8.49 -2.04
N LEU A 52 -2.35 7.71 -3.01
CA LEU A 52 -1.97 6.30 -3.08
C LEU A 52 -0.49 6.16 -3.41
N ALA A 53 0.04 7.05 -4.26
CA ALA A 53 1.46 7.03 -4.58
C ALA A 53 2.31 7.31 -3.34
N ALA A 54 1.84 8.18 -2.45
CA ALA A 54 2.55 8.45 -1.21
C ALA A 54 2.57 7.20 -0.31
N ILE A 55 1.44 6.50 -0.24
CA ILE A 55 1.37 5.24 0.52
C ILE A 55 2.32 4.21 -0.10
N LEU A 56 2.36 4.14 -1.43
CA LEU A 56 3.25 3.23 -2.11
C LEU A 56 4.70 3.52 -1.75
N GLY A 57 5.07 4.81 -1.68
CA GLY A 57 6.41 5.18 -1.29
C GLY A 57 6.78 4.64 0.09
N GLU A 58 5.85 4.75 1.03
CA GLU A 58 6.08 4.24 2.39
C GLU A 58 6.21 2.71 2.37
N LEU A 59 5.32 2.04 1.65
CA LEU A 59 5.39 0.58 1.58
C LEU A 59 6.70 0.13 0.96
N SER A 60 7.14 0.83 -0.09
CA SER A 60 8.39 0.48 -0.75
C SER A 60 9.59 0.65 0.17
N ASP A 61 9.57 1.70 1.00
CA ASP A 61 10.65 1.90 1.96
C ASP A 61 10.73 0.74 2.94
N TYR A 62 9.60 0.25 3.38
CA TYR A 62 9.59 -0.87 4.33
C TYR A 62 10.10 -2.15 3.69
N THR A 63 9.88 -2.33 2.38
CA THR A 63 10.40 -3.53 1.71
C THR A 63 11.92 -3.47 1.55
N LYS A 64 12.51 -2.28 1.63
CA LYS A 64 13.96 -2.13 1.50
C LYS A 64 14.68 -2.21 2.82
N THR A 65 13.98 -2.22 3.93
CA THR A 65 14.59 -2.23 5.25
C THR A 65 15.28 -3.56 5.47
N PRO A 66 16.51 -3.54 6.01
CA PRO A 66 17.19 -4.81 6.28
C PRO A 66 16.43 -5.63 7.28
N ASP A 67 16.53 -6.93 7.12
CA ASP A 67 15.79 -7.82 7.94
C ASP A 67 16.31 -7.95 9.32
N ASP A 68 17.59 -7.76 9.46
CA ASP A 68 18.20 -8.11 10.66
C ASP A 68 18.37 -7.03 11.57
N GLU A 69 18.01 -6.16 11.29
CA GLU A 69 18.36 -5.21 12.10
C GLU A 69 18.26 -5.34 13.23
#